data_aaa3f21ba29908339ce34882c1d3bfa0
#
_entry.id   aaa3f21ba29908339ce34882c1d3bfa0
#
_cell.length_a   1.000
_cell.length_b   1.000
_cell.length_c   1.000
_cell.angle_alpha   90.00
_cell.angle_beta   90.00
_cell.angle_gamma   90.00
#
_symmetry.space_group_name_H-M   'P 1'
#
loop_
_entity.id
_entity.type
_entity.pdbx_description
1 polymer ?
#
loop_
_entity_poly.entity_id
_entity_poly.type
_entity_poly.pdbx_seq_one_letter_code
_entity_poly.pdbx_strand_id
1 'polypeptide(L)'
;MKKDECEIYDTSHLYHYYEKTCEPFRTITALPFEEALSVYTAWRAAQPNSGATTPEWYLNRRYNMEKRVRDKFIAIGGRPVRSAPVYFTLGANKGLETWYNKPAFIKIPIDEFDLATVSFTYGDMFPVFNASLDTGEEWWKQVFDYEGILKLIDKYGFPEDPEYNMKKRIFPFPEGKNIGMYLKFVEAHVWDDSALDKYRSNKSQSLKWDRGG
;
A
#
# COMPACT_ATOMS: atom_id res chain seq x y z
N MET A 1 -14.87 -11.63 18.73
CA MET A 1 -14.01 -10.82 17.82
C MET A 1 -14.30 -9.35 18.10
N LYS A 2 -13.33 -8.57 18.51
CA LYS A 2 -13.54 -7.13 18.76
C LYS A 2 -13.82 -6.47 17.42
N LYS A 3 -14.63 -5.40 17.40
CA LYS A 3 -15.01 -4.66 16.19
C LYS A 3 -13.79 -4.24 15.34
N ASP A 4 -12.67 -3.91 15.99
CA ASP A 4 -11.41 -3.52 15.39
C ASP A 4 -10.69 -4.67 14.65
N GLU A 5 -10.83 -5.92 15.11
CA GLU A 5 -10.24 -7.08 14.47
C GLU A 5 -10.96 -7.41 13.15
N CYS A 6 -12.26 -7.13 13.06
CA CYS A 6 -13.05 -7.37 11.86
C CYS A 6 -12.65 -6.45 10.70
N GLU A 7 -12.12 -5.24 10.97
CA GLU A 7 -11.71 -4.29 9.94
C GLU A 7 -10.31 -4.59 9.37
N ILE A 8 -9.41 -5.19 10.15
CA ILE A 8 -8.07 -5.58 9.70
C ILE A 8 -8.15 -6.69 8.64
N TYR A 9 -9.07 -7.62 8.80
CA TYR A 9 -9.27 -8.75 7.87
C TYR A 9 -10.37 -8.49 6.83
N ASP A 10 -10.76 -7.23 6.65
CA ASP A 10 -11.82 -6.81 5.75
C ASP A 10 -11.34 -6.81 4.29
N THR A 11 -11.67 -7.86 3.54
CA THR A 11 -11.39 -7.94 2.10
C THR A 11 -12.34 -7.11 1.25
N SER A 12 -13.43 -6.60 1.81
CA SER A 12 -14.48 -5.89 1.06
C SER A 12 -14.24 -4.39 0.91
N HIS A 13 -13.19 -3.85 1.52
CA HIS A 13 -12.88 -2.42 1.46
C HIS A 13 -11.41 -2.14 1.25
N LEU A 14 -11.14 -1.04 0.55
CA LEU A 14 -9.83 -0.41 0.44
C LEU A 14 -9.72 0.80 1.36
N TYR A 15 -8.55 0.95 2.00
CA TYR A 15 -8.27 2.04 2.93
C TYR A 15 -7.12 2.89 2.39
N HIS A 16 -7.38 4.18 2.15
CA HIS A 16 -6.36 5.16 1.78
C HIS A 16 -5.97 6.01 2.98
N TYR A 17 -4.71 5.89 3.42
CA TYR A 17 -4.16 6.68 4.53
C TYR A 17 -3.45 7.92 4.01
N TYR A 18 -3.64 9.06 4.68
CA TYR A 18 -3.03 10.31 4.27
C TYR A 18 -2.88 11.29 5.44
N GLU A 19 -2.03 12.32 5.27
CA GLU A 19 -1.94 13.44 6.22
C GLU A 19 -3.17 14.32 6.10
N LYS A 20 -3.90 14.54 7.20
CA LYS A 20 -5.19 15.26 7.21
C LYS A 20 -5.11 16.71 6.70
N THR A 21 -3.91 17.31 6.74
CA THR A 21 -3.65 18.65 6.23
C THR A 21 -3.43 18.70 4.73
N CYS A 22 -3.35 17.53 4.08
CA CYS A 22 -3.21 17.37 2.64
C CYS A 22 -4.52 16.92 1.99
N GLU A 23 -4.61 17.09 0.69
CA GLU A 23 -5.70 16.47 -0.09
C GLU A 23 -5.46 14.96 -0.23
N PRO A 24 -6.50 14.12 -0.13
CA PRO A 24 -6.37 12.69 -0.34
C PRO A 24 -6.05 12.34 -1.81
N PHE A 25 -5.66 11.09 -2.03
CA PHE A 25 -5.40 10.47 -3.34
C PHE A 25 -4.29 11.16 -4.16
N ARG A 26 -3.41 11.89 -3.50
CA ARG A 26 -2.21 12.44 -4.13
C ARG A 26 -1.09 11.40 -4.12
N THR A 27 -0.42 11.28 -5.25
CA THR A 27 0.81 10.49 -5.34
C THR A 27 1.90 11.32 -5.97
N ILE A 28 3.07 11.31 -5.36
CA ILE A 28 4.20 12.16 -5.78
C ILE A 28 4.72 11.77 -7.17
N THR A 29 4.61 10.52 -7.53
CA THR A 29 5.06 9.99 -8.82
C THR A 29 4.12 10.28 -9.98
N ALA A 30 2.97 10.91 -9.72
CA ALA A 30 2.14 11.49 -10.78
C ALA A 30 2.70 12.82 -11.30
N LEU A 31 3.64 13.45 -10.58
CA LEU A 31 4.31 14.68 -10.99
C LEU A 31 5.48 14.36 -11.94
N PRO A 32 5.93 15.30 -12.78
CA PRO A 32 7.22 15.21 -13.45
C PRO A 32 8.36 15.04 -12.42
N PHE A 33 9.42 14.33 -12.78
CA PHE A 33 10.50 13.96 -11.84
C PHE A 33 11.10 15.15 -11.08
N GLU A 34 11.40 16.24 -11.76
CA GLU A 34 12.00 17.43 -11.14
C GLU A 34 11.06 18.11 -10.14
N GLU A 35 9.76 18.15 -10.45
CA GLU A 35 8.73 18.66 -9.55
C GLU A 35 8.59 17.74 -8.33
N ALA A 36 8.51 16.44 -8.55
CA ALA A 36 8.46 15.44 -7.49
C ALA A 36 9.69 15.54 -6.57
N LEU A 37 10.88 15.74 -7.15
CA LEU A 37 12.13 15.90 -6.39
C LEU A 37 12.08 17.14 -5.50
N SER A 38 11.62 18.26 -6.03
CA SER A 38 11.45 19.50 -5.28
C SER A 38 10.48 19.34 -4.12
N VAL A 39 9.29 18.80 -4.39
CA VAL A 39 8.25 18.56 -3.38
C VAL A 39 8.72 17.58 -2.30
N TYR A 40 9.34 16.47 -2.69
CA TYR A 40 9.81 15.46 -1.75
C TYR A 40 10.98 15.96 -0.90
N THR A 41 11.89 16.74 -1.48
CA THR A 41 13.02 17.37 -0.75
C THR A 41 12.51 18.34 0.32
N ALA A 42 11.55 19.19 -0.03
CA ALA A 42 10.92 20.12 0.93
C ALA A 42 10.19 19.39 2.05
N TRP A 43 9.44 18.32 1.71
CA TRP A 43 8.76 17.49 2.70
C TRP A 43 9.77 16.80 3.64
N ARG A 44 10.85 16.24 3.10
CA ARG A 44 11.91 15.58 3.88
C ARG A 44 12.62 16.55 4.83
N ALA A 45 12.88 17.78 4.41
CA ALA A 45 13.52 18.81 5.26
C ALA A 45 12.68 19.13 6.49
N ALA A 46 11.36 19.00 6.40
CA ALA A 46 10.43 19.16 7.54
C ALA A 46 10.35 17.91 8.44
N GLN A 47 11.03 16.80 8.09
CA GLN A 47 10.98 15.52 8.80
C GLN A 47 12.40 15.04 9.15
N PRO A 48 13.04 15.54 10.19
CA PRO A 48 14.48 15.32 10.47
C PRO A 48 14.88 13.86 10.68
N ASN A 49 13.93 12.97 11.00
CA ASN A 49 14.20 11.55 11.26
C ASN A 49 13.92 10.62 10.06
N SER A 50 13.77 11.14 8.86
CA SER A 50 13.30 10.40 7.69
C SER A 50 14.36 9.52 6.98
N GLY A 51 15.34 8.97 7.70
CA GLY A 51 16.28 7.96 7.19
C GLY A 51 17.42 8.49 6.30
N ALA A 52 18.39 7.63 5.98
CA ALA A 52 19.66 7.98 5.33
C ALA A 52 19.60 8.08 3.79
N THR A 53 18.46 7.81 3.15
CA THR A 53 18.37 7.82 1.68
C THR A 53 18.17 9.22 1.11
N THR A 54 18.84 9.54 0.00
CA THR A 54 18.61 10.82 -0.68
C THR A 54 17.25 10.85 -1.36
N PRO A 55 16.60 12.05 -1.46
CA PRO A 55 15.32 12.19 -2.17
C PRO A 55 15.37 11.63 -3.60
N GLU A 56 16.42 11.94 -4.34
CA GLU A 56 16.62 11.47 -5.72
C GLU A 56 16.70 9.94 -5.80
N TRP A 57 17.47 9.30 -4.92
CA TRP A 57 17.60 7.85 -4.86
C TRP A 57 16.23 7.19 -4.60
N TYR A 58 15.47 7.73 -3.66
CA TYR A 58 14.14 7.22 -3.33
C TYR A 58 13.18 7.32 -4.52
N LEU A 59 13.10 8.52 -5.12
CA LEU A 59 12.18 8.77 -6.23
C LEU A 59 12.53 7.93 -7.45
N ASN A 60 13.79 7.84 -7.85
CA ASN A 60 14.22 7.00 -8.96
C ASN A 60 13.78 5.54 -8.78
N ARG A 61 13.94 5.00 -7.56
CA ARG A 61 13.49 3.65 -7.25
C ARG A 61 11.98 3.52 -7.30
N ARG A 62 11.27 4.53 -6.81
CA ARG A 62 9.81 4.52 -6.78
C ARG A 62 9.22 4.56 -8.18
N TYR A 63 9.65 5.46 -9.04
CA TYR A 63 9.21 5.49 -10.43
C TYR A 63 9.48 4.17 -11.17
N ASN A 64 10.69 3.64 -11.05
CA ASN A 64 11.07 2.38 -11.68
C ASN A 64 10.24 1.19 -11.16
N MET A 65 9.97 1.16 -9.88
CA MET A 65 9.17 0.11 -9.25
C MET A 65 7.71 0.17 -9.71
N GLU A 66 7.09 1.36 -9.65
CA GLU A 66 5.70 1.55 -10.09
C GLU A 66 5.51 1.18 -11.56
N LYS A 67 6.48 1.55 -12.41
CA LYS A 67 6.48 1.10 -13.81
C LYS A 67 6.48 -0.43 -13.92
N ARG A 68 7.35 -1.12 -13.16
CA ARG A 68 7.43 -2.59 -13.16
C ARG A 68 6.12 -3.23 -12.68
N VAL A 69 5.50 -2.67 -11.64
CA VAL A 69 4.21 -3.14 -11.13
C VAL A 69 3.12 -2.93 -12.15
N ARG A 70 3.08 -1.76 -12.80
CA ARG A 70 2.14 -1.47 -13.87
C ARG A 70 2.28 -2.43 -15.06
N ASP A 71 3.51 -2.68 -15.51
CA ASP A 71 3.79 -3.60 -16.61
C ASP A 71 3.34 -5.04 -16.27
N LYS A 72 3.62 -5.51 -15.05
CA LYS A 72 3.14 -6.81 -14.57
C LYS A 72 1.62 -6.89 -14.47
N PHE A 73 0.97 -5.82 -14.03
CA PHE A 73 -0.49 -5.76 -13.97
C PHE A 73 -1.12 -5.86 -15.36
N ILE A 74 -0.59 -5.15 -16.34
CA ILE A 74 -1.02 -5.28 -17.75
C ILE A 74 -0.83 -6.71 -18.25
N ALA A 75 0.29 -7.34 -17.92
CA ALA A 75 0.59 -8.71 -18.37
C ALA A 75 -0.41 -9.77 -17.86
N ILE A 76 -1.08 -9.51 -16.74
CA ILE A 76 -2.15 -10.38 -16.21
C ILE A 76 -3.56 -9.92 -16.60
N GLY A 77 -3.70 -8.97 -17.54
CA GLY A 77 -4.97 -8.50 -18.07
C GLY A 77 -5.51 -7.21 -17.43
N GLY A 78 -4.75 -6.58 -16.54
CA GLY A 78 -5.11 -5.30 -15.95
C GLY A 78 -5.13 -4.15 -16.96
N ARG A 79 -5.95 -3.14 -16.70
CA ARG A 79 -6.17 -1.97 -17.57
C ARG A 79 -5.88 -0.65 -16.83
N PRO A 80 -4.64 -0.41 -16.38
CA PRO A 80 -4.30 0.80 -15.65
C PRO A 80 -4.45 2.05 -16.55
N VAL A 81 -5.22 3.03 -16.10
CA VAL A 81 -5.43 4.31 -16.79
C VAL A 81 -4.33 5.30 -16.41
N ARG A 82 -4.04 5.43 -15.11
CA ARG A 82 -3.00 6.32 -14.60
C ARG A 82 -1.59 5.79 -14.89
N SER A 83 -0.63 6.70 -14.99
CA SER A 83 0.80 6.37 -15.06
C SER A 83 1.38 5.97 -13.69
N ALA A 84 0.85 6.56 -12.60
CA ALA A 84 1.22 6.29 -11.21
C ALA A 84 -0.05 5.95 -10.40
N PRO A 85 0.01 4.98 -9.47
CA PRO A 85 -1.16 4.55 -8.72
C PRO A 85 -1.45 5.48 -7.54
N VAL A 86 -2.68 5.43 -7.04
CA VAL A 86 -3.00 5.82 -5.68
C VAL A 86 -2.91 4.58 -4.79
N TYR A 87 -2.26 4.73 -3.64
CA TYR A 87 -1.98 3.63 -2.72
C TYR A 87 -3.08 3.44 -1.69
N PHE A 88 -3.45 2.19 -1.51
CA PHE A 88 -4.42 1.74 -0.52
C PHE A 88 -3.90 0.49 0.18
N THR A 89 -4.56 0.08 1.25
CA THR A 89 -4.49 -1.29 1.79
C THR A 89 -5.81 -2.00 1.59
N LEU A 90 -5.77 -3.30 1.41
CA LEU A 90 -6.95 -4.16 1.52
C LEU A 90 -7.13 -4.49 3.00
N GLY A 91 -8.22 -3.99 3.59
CA GLY A 91 -8.39 -3.99 5.04
C GLY A 91 -7.68 -2.84 5.75
N ALA A 92 -8.03 -2.61 7.01
CA ALA A 92 -7.45 -1.54 7.82
C ALA A 92 -6.03 -1.89 8.31
N ASN A 93 -5.13 -0.89 8.35
CA ASN A 93 -3.79 -1.04 8.90
C ASN A 93 -3.44 0.09 9.87
N LYS A 94 -3.45 -0.23 11.18
CA LYS A 94 -3.12 0.75 12.23
C LYS A 94 -1.66 1.23 12.18
N GLY A 95 -0.76 0.42 11.67
CA GLY A 95 0.66 0.77 11.53
C GLY A 95 0.88 1.94 10.59
N LEU A 96 0.07 2.08 9.54
CA LEU A 96 0.17 3.19 8.59
C LEU A 96 -0.21 4.54 9.20
N GLU A 97 -1.06 4.58 10.22
CA GLU A 97 -1.38 5.82 10.93
C GLU A 97 -0.14 6.46 11.55
N THR A 98 0.83 5.65 11.97
CA THR A 98 2.08 6.14 12.58
C THR A 98 3.01 6.87 11.60
N TRP A 99 2.73 6.79 10.29
CA TRP A 99 3.53 7.46 9.26
C TRP A 99 3.15 8.94 9.08
N TYR A 100 2.06 9.38 9.70
CA TYR A 100 1.51 10.72 9.57
C TYR A 100 1.47 11.44 10.92
N ASN A 101 1.63 12.76 10.90
CA ASN A 101 1.50 13.58 12.12
C ASN A 101 0.02 13.73 12.53
N LYS A 102 -0.85 13.91 11.55
CA LYS A 102 -2.29 13.98 11.70
C LYS A 102 -2.94 12.97 10.77
N PRO A 103 -2.93 11.68 11.14
CA PRO A 103 -3.42 10.63 10.28
C PRO A 103 -4.91 10.77 9.98
N ALA A 104 -5.28 10.52 8.76
CA ALA A 104 -6.65 10.33 8.31
C ALA A 104 -6.71 9.18 7.32
N PHE A 105 -7.87 8.59 7.14
CA PHE A 105 -8.09 7.61 6.11
C PHE A 105 -9.47 7.76 5.46
N ILE A 106 -9.57 7.23 4.25
CA ILE A 106 -10.83 7.08 3.53
C ILE A 106 -11.01 5.60 3.25
N LYS A 107 -12.18 5.07 3.65
CA LYS A 107 -12.59 3.68 3.41
C LYS A 107 -13.55 3.65 2.24
N ILE A 108 -13.26 2.84 1.22
CA ILE A 108 -14.06 2.71 0.00
C ILE A 108 -14.39 1.24 -0.22
N PRO A 109 -15.68 0.88 -0.42
CA PRO A 109 -16.06 -0.47 -0.81
C PRO A 109 -15.35 -0.91 -2.10
N ILE A 110 -14.90 -2.16 -2.15
CA ILE A 110 -14.16 -2.69 -3.30
C ILE A 110 -15.00 -2.74 -4.58
N ASP A 111 -16.30 -2.92 -4.45
CA ASP A 111 -17.27 -2.97 -5.56
C ASP A 111 -17.52 -1.61 -6.23
N GLU A 112 -17.01 -0.54 -5.65
CA GLU A 112 -17.04 0.79 -6.28
C GLU A 112 -15.94 1.00 -7.34
N PHE A 113 -14.97 0.09 -7.40
CA PHE A 113 -13.87 0.16 -8.36
C PHE A 113 -14.12 -0.74 -9.57
N ASP A 114 -13.68 -0.31 -10.76
CA ASP A 114 -13.41 -1.25 -11.85
C ASP A 114 -12.17 -2.09 -11.47
N LEU A 115 -12.39 -3.33 -11.06
CA LEU A 115 -11.31 -4.23 -10.59
C LEU A 115 -10.23 -4.47 -11.65
N ALA A 116 -10.52 -4.25 -12.93
CA ALA A 116 -9.50 -4.27 -13.97
C ALA A 116 -8.52 -3.09 -13.88
N THR A 117 -8.78 -2.10 -13.03
CA THR A 117 -7.90 -0.96 -12.76
C THR A 117 -7.28 -0.99 -11.36
N VAL A 118 -7.44 -2.09 -10.61
CA VAL A 118 -6.87 -2.25 -9.26
C VAL A 118 -5.95 -3.46 -9.21
N SER A 119 -4.69 -3.24 -8.88
CA SER A 119 -3.72 -4.31 -8.66
C SER A 119 -3.33 -4.44 -7.19
N PHE A 120 -2.84 -5.61 -6.82
CA PHE A 120 -2.45 -5.92 -5.45
C PHE A 120 -1.05 -6.51 -5.38
N THR A 121 -0.37 -6.27 -4.25
CA THR A 121 0.83 -7.00 -3.84
C THR A 121 0.64 -7.58 -2.45
N TYR A 122 1.16 -8.78 -2.25
CA TYR A 122 1.16 -9.41 -0.94
C TYR A 122 2.38 -8.90 -0.16
N GLY A 123 2.16 -7.81 0.60
CA GLY A 123 3.18 -7.04 1.30
C GLY A 123 3.43 -5.65 0.70
N ASP A 124 4.23 -4.87 1.41
CA ASP A 124 4.68 -3.53 0.99
C ASP A 124 5.52 -3.62 -0.29
N MET A 125 5.01 -3.05 -1.36
CA MET A 125 5.62 -3.09 -2.69
C MET A 125 7.04 -2.51 -2.68
N PHE A 126 7.28 -1.40 -1.97
CA PHE A 126 8.55 -0.70 -2.07
C PHE A 126 9.75 -1.57 -1.59
N PRO A 127 9.77 -2.16 -0.39
CA PRO A 127 10.87 -3.03 0.01
C PRO A 127 10.89 -4.34 -0.78
N VAL A 128 9.75 -4.95 -1.11
CA VAL A 128 9.69 -6.22 -1.83
C VAL A 128 10.32 -6.10 -3.22
N PHE A 129 9.91 -5.13 -4.03
CA PHE A 129 10.38 -4.98 -5.41
C PHE A 129 11.81 -4.43 -5.51
N ASN A 130 12.28 -3.72 -4.49
CA ASN A 130 13.65 -3.17 -4.44
C ASN A 130 14.65 -4.10 -3.75
N ALA A 131 14.21 -5.18 -3.11
CA ALA A 131 15.12 -6.15 -2.50
C ALA A 131 15.99 -6.84 -3.56
N SER A 132 17.27 -7.03 -3.25
CA SER A 132 18.17 -7.87 -4.06
C SER A 132 17.92 -9.37 -3.86
N LEU A 133 17.27 -9.72 -2.77
CA LEU A 133 16.93 -11.10 -2.40
C LEU A 133 15.83 -11.63 -3.37
N ASP A 134 15.96 -12.88 -3.75
CA ASP A 134 14.89 -13.72 -4.26
C ASP A 134 14.55 -14.77 -3.21
N THR A 135 13.27 -14.85 -2.85
CA THR A 135 12.81 -15.81 -1.83
C THR A 135 12.31 -17.10 -2.43
N GLY A 136 12.04 -17.14 -3.73
CA GLY A 136 11.38 -18.26 -4.40
C GLY A 136 9.87 -18.36 -4.09
N GLU A 137 9.32 -17.47 -3.26
CA GLU A 137 7.92 -17.47 -2.91
C GLU A 137 7.04 -17.01 -4.08
N GLU A 138 5.90 -17.63 -4.30
CA GLU A 138 5.01 -17.35 -5.42
C GLU A 138 4.48 -15.91 -5.46
N TRP A 139 4.42 -15.25 -4.31
CA TRP A 139 4.00 -13.86 -4.18
C TRP A 139 5.15 -12.85 -4.30
N TRP A 140 6.41 -13.30 -4.24
CA TRP A 140 7.57 -12.41 -4.19
C TRP A 140 7.74 -11.65 -5.51
N LYS A 141 7.69 -10.33 -5.45
CA LYS A 141 7.74 -9.44 -6.62
C LYS A 141 6.68 -9.73 -7.68
N GLN A 142 5.55 -10.30 -7.27
CA GLN A 142 4.41 -10.52 -8.14
C GLN A 142 3.30 -9.50 -7.90
N VAL A 143 2.45 -9.34 -8.90
CA VAL A 143 1.28 -8.48 -8.89
C VAL A 143 0.07 -9.35 -9.16
N PHE A 144 -1.02 -9.06 -8.48
CA PHE A 144 -2.23 -9.85 -8.51
C PHE A 144 -3.43 -8.96 -8.85
N ASP A 145 -4.42 -9.54 -9.50
CA ASP A 145 -5.78 -9.05 -9.52
C ASP A 145 -6.48 -9.37 -8.18
N TYR A 146 -7.72 -8.97 -8.06
CA TYR A 146 -8.48 -9.17 -6.82
C TYR A 146 -8.70 -10.64 -6.48
N GLU A 147 -8.99 -11.50 -7.46
CA GLU A 147 -9.15 -12.94 -7.21
C GLU A 147 -7.83 -13.60 -6.80
N GLY A 148 -6.74 -13.21 -7.43
CA GLY A 148 -5.40 -13.71 -7.12
C GLY A 148 -4.96 -13.36 -5.71
N ILE A 149 -5.19 -12.12 -5.26
CA ILE A 149 -4.84 -11.73 -3.89
C ILE A 149 -5.70 -12.43 -2.85
N LEU A 150 -6.99 -12.66 -3.11
CA LEU A 150 -7.86 -13.42 -2.19
C LEU A 150 -7.39 -14.87 -2.03
N LYS A 151 -6.93 -15.52 -3.10
CA LYS A 151 -6.34 -16.89 -3.02
C LYS A 151 -5.06 -16.91 -2.16
N LEU A 152 -4.24 -15.87 -2.24
CA LEU A 152 -3.06 -15.77 -1.37
C LEU A 152 -3.44 -15.55 0.10
N ILE A 153 -4.44 -14.70 0.36
CA ILE A 153 -4.95 -14.46 1.71
C ILE A 153 -5.54 -15.75 2.29
N ASP A 154 -6.29 -16.52 1.50
CA ASP A 154 -6.81 -17.81 1.94
C ASP A 154 -5.67 -18.80 2.28
N LYS A 155 -4.62 -18.81 1.46
CA LYS A 155 -3.46 -19.70 1.63
C LYS A 155 -2.52 -19.29 2.76
N TYR A 156 -2.23 -18.00 2.89
CA TYR A 156 -1.18 -17.48 3.77
C TYR A 156 -1.69 -16.57 4.89
N GLY A 157 -2.98 -16.20 4.90
CA GLY A 157 -3.56 -15.22 5.81
C GLY A 157 -3.25 -13.78 5.41
N PHE A 158 -3.63 -12.84 6.26
CA PHE A 158 -3.21 -11.45 6.12
C PHE A 158 -1.77 -11.27 6.62
N PRO A 159 -0.93 -10.47 5.94
CA PRO A 159 0.44 -10.21 6.36
C PRO A 159 0.57 -9.65 7.78
N GLU A 160 -0.45 -8.96 8.24
CA GLU A 160 -0.49 -8.29 9.55
C GLU A 160 -0.85 -9.22 10.71
N ASP A 161 -1.32 -10.44 10.44
CA ASP A 161 -1.64 -11.39 11.49
C ASP A 161 -0.38 -11.92 12.18
N PRO A 162 -0.03 -11.43 13.39
CA PRO A 162 1.17 -11.88 14.09
C PRO A 162 1.12 -13.37 14.44
N GLU A 163 -0.07 -13.92 14.73
CA GLU A 163 -0.23 -15.34 15.05
C GLU A 163 -0.04 -16.19 13.80
N TYR A 164 -0.57 -15.75 12.68
CA TYR A 164 -0.38 -16.43 11.41
C TYR A 164 1.09 -16.41 10.99
N ASN A 165 1.73 -15.24 11.04
CA ASN A 165 3.15 -15.09 10.72
C ASN A 165 4.06 -15.88 11.65
N MET A 166 3.70 -16.05 12.92
CA MET A 166 4.50 -16.83 13.88
C MET A 166 4.25 -18.34 13.79
N LYS A 167 3.01 -18.78 13.62
CA LYS A 167 2.63 -20.21 13.61
C LYS A 167 2.89 -20.89 12.26
N LYS A 168 2.72 -20.15 11.16
CA LYS A 168 2.92 -20.67 9.80
C LYS A 168 4.17 -20.09 9.14
N ARG A 169 5.27 -19.91 9.86
CA ARG A 169 6.57 -19.57 9.25
C ARG A 169 6.93 -20.57 8.14
N ILE A 170 6.20 -20.45 7.05
CA ILE A 170 6.41 -21.21 5.82
C ILE A 170 7.64 -20.68 5.08
N PHE A 171 8.16 -19.53 5.53
CA PHE A 171 9.26 -18.85 4.86
C PHE A 171 10.58 -19.19 5.51
N PRO A 172 11.43 -19.99 4.85
CA PRO A 172 12.83 -20.08 5.22
C PRO A 172 13.49 -18.74 4.82
N PHE A 173 13.25 -17.69 5.62
CA PHE A 173 14.07 -16.50 5.49
C PHE A 173 15.48 -16.87 5.96
N PRO A 174 16.51 -16.41 5.24
CA PRO A 174 17.87 -16.53 5.71
C PRO A 174 17.95 -16.00 7.14
N GLU A 175 18.57 -16.75 8.04
CA GLU A 175 18.74 -16.36 9.44
C GLU A 175 19.16 -14.89 9.55
N GLY A 176 18.48 -14.14 10.41
CA GLY A 176 18.78 -12.73 10.68
C GLY A 176 18.05 -11.68 9.81
N LYS A 177 17.19 -12.05 8.85
CA LYS A 177 16.39 -11.08 8.10
C LYS A 177 14.98 -10.93 8.66
N ASN A 178 14.59 -9.67 8.97
CA ASN A 178 13.28 -9.34 9.51
C ASN A 178 12.24 -9.33 8.37
N ILE A 179 11.43 -10.37 8.30
CA ILE A 179 10.35 -10.50 7.32
C ILE A 179 9.26 -9.44 7.48
N GLY A 180 9.02 -8.95 8.71
CA GLY A 180 8.04 -7.91 9.00
C GLY A 180 8.30 -6.59 8.26
N MET A 181 9.50 -6.40 7.72
CA MET A 181 9.83 -5.28 6.83
C MET A 181 9.10 -5.37 5.47
N TYR A 182 8.81 -6.57 5.01
CA TYR A 182 8.21 -6.83 3.69
C TYR A 182 6.71 -7.09 3.78
N LEU A 183 6.27 -7.81 4.81
CA LEU A 183 4.91 -8.26 5.01
C LEU A 183 4.21 -7.40 6.09
N LYS A 184 3.84 -6.18 5.73
CA LYS A 184 3.17 -5.26 6.66
C LYS A 184 1.66 -5.20 6.44
N PHE A 185 1.22 -5.37 5.21
CA PHE A 185 -0.17 -5.26 4.77
C PHE A 185 -0.30 -5.82 3.35
N VAL A 186 -1.51 -6.07 2.91
CA VAL A 186 -1.81 -6.24 1.48
C VAL A 186 -1.94 -4.86 0.88
N GLU A 187 -1.01 -4.49 -0.02
CA GLU A 187 -1.05 -3.19 -0.68
C GLU A 187 -1.92 -3.26 -1.93
N ALA A 188 -2.77 -2.26 -2.12
CA ALA A 188 -3.58 -2.10 -3.31
C ALA A 188 -3.18 -0.83 -4.07
N HIS A 189 -3.10 -0.95 -5.39
CA HIS A 189 -2.73 0.13 -6.30
C HIS A 189 -3.92 0.45 -7.18
N VAL A 190 -4.52 1.62 -6.98
CA VAL A 190 -5.66 2.11 -7.79
C VAL A 190 -5.12 2.94 -8.93
N TRP A 191 -5.38 2.49 -10.16
CA TRP A 191 -4.86 3.06 -11.40
C TRP A 191 -5.90 3.86 -12.19
N ASP A 192 -7.04 4.18 -11.59
CA ASP A 192 -8.08 5.00 -12.17
C ASP A 192 -8.67 5.97 -11.12
N ASP A 193 -9.04 7.17 -11.55
CA ASP A 193 -9.60 8.20 -10.67
C ASP A 193 -11.14 8.09 -10.54
N SER A 194 -11.83 7.36 -11.41
CA SER A 194 -13.29 7.37 -11.51
C SER A 194 -14.02 7.07 -10.19
N ALA A 195 -13.52 6.09 -9.43
CA ALA A 195 -14.07 5.78 -8.10
C ALA A 195 -13.66 6.82 -7.04
N LEU A 196 -12.54 7.53 -7.23
CA LEU A 196 -11.96 8.44 -6.24
C LEU A 196 -12.61 9.82 -6.25
N ASP A 197 -13.12 10.27 -7.39
CA ASP A 197 -13.60 11.65 -7.58
C ASP A 197 -14.75 12.01 -6.65
N LYS A 198 -15.65 11.07 -6.38
CA LYS A 198 -16.74 11.28 -5.42
C LYS A 198 -16.28 11.45 -3.98
N TYR A 199 -15.10 10.90 -3.64
CA TYR A 199 -14.51 10.99 -2.29
C TYR A 199 -13.60 12.20 -2.11
N ARG A 200 -13.15 12.85 -3.19
CA ARG A 200 -12.35 14.10 -3.13
C ARG A 200 -13.14 15.26 -2.55
N SER A 201 -14.44 15.32 -2.84
CA SER A 201 -15.33 16.37 -2.37
C SER A 201 -15.92 16.16 -0.98
N ASN A 202 -15.94 14.92 -0.49
CA ASN A 202 -16.40 14.59 0.86
C ASN A 202 -15.24 14.78 1.86
N LYS A 203 -15.19 15.96 2.51
CA LYS A 203 -14.26 16.23 3.60
C LYS A 203 -14.33 15.11 4.64
N SER A 204 -13.28 14.32 4.69
CA SER A 204 -12.90 13.33 5.71
C SER A 204 -14.05 12.85 6.63
N GLN A 205 -14.53 11.66 6.39
CA GLN A 205 -15.17 10.89 7.44
C GLN A 205 -14.07 10.52 8.45
N SER A 206 -13.86 11.37 9.43
CA SER A 206 -13.01 11.04 10.57
C SER A 206 -13.76 10.01 11.41
N LEU A 207 -13.41 8.74 11.25
CA LEU A 207 -13.79 7.73 12.22
C LEU A 207 -13.08 8.09 13.54
N LYS A 208 -13.88 8.50 14.52
CA LYS A 208 -13.43 8.55 15.90
C LYS A 208 -13.27 7.10 16.35
N TRP A 209 -12.04 6.65 16.46
CA TRP A 209 -11.75 5.52 17.33
C TRP A 209 -12.05 5.98 18.75
N ASP A 210 -13.08 5.41 19.39
CA ASP A 210 -13.27 5.58 20.81
C ASP A 210 -12.00 5.06 21.50
N ARG A 211 -11.19 5.98 22.01
CA ARG A 211 -10.13 5.65 22.94
C ARG A 211 -10.85 5.26 24.24
N GLY A 212 -11.13 3.96 24.34
CA GLY A 212 -11.54 3.40 25.63
C GLY A 212 -10.47 3.75 26.66
N GLY A 213 -10.88 4.48 27.71
CA GLY A 213 -10.08 4.83 28.86
C GLY A 213 -9.68 3.60 29.69
#